data_483d0eb19b631807f4766a973b0262de
#
_entry.id   483d0eb19b631807f4766a973b0262de
#
_cell.length_a   1.000
_cell.length_b   1.000
_cell.length_c   1.000
_cell.angle_alpha   90.00
_cell.angle_beta   90.00
_cell.angle_gamma   90.00
#
_symmetry.space_group_name_H-M   'P 1'
#
loop_
_entity.id
_entity.type
_entity.pdbx_description
1 polymer ?
#
loop_
_entity_poly.entity_id
_entity_poly.type
_entity_poly.pdbx_seq_one_letter_code
_entity_poly.pdbx_strand_id
1 'polypeptide(L)'
;MPELQLDAAGVSAYLASVWPQAAERYGPKGLIHLDPTRARMRMVATEAELRPGGTVSGPTMMQLADSVSYALVLGLLGDAALAVTTHLSIDFVRRPVPGELIADAHLKKLGRSLVVMSVEIFSVPPGQEPDLARPVAVASVTYSRSLVAD
;
A
#
# COMPACT_ATOMS: atom_id res chain seq x y z
N MET A 1 13.63 3.65 -17.98
CA MET A 1 12.25 3.53 -17.46
C MET A 1 12.13 2.25 -16.67
N PRO A 2 11.58 2.30 -15.46
CA PRO A 2 11.33 1.06 -14.72
C PRO A 2 10.29 0.20 -15.44
N GLU A 3 10.45 -1.10 -15.29
CA GLU A 3 9.53 -2.09 -15.85
C GLU A 3 9.07 -2.99 -14.71
N LEU A 4 7.85 -3.54 -14.84
CA LEU A 4 7.36 -4.51 -13.88
C LEU A 4 8.01 -5.88 -14.12
N GLN A 5 8.47 -6.50 -13.04
CA GLN A 5 8.87 -7.90 -13.01
C GLN A 5 7.67 -8.82 -12.74
N LEU A 6 6.68 -8.30 -12.01
CA LEU A 6 5.41 -8.97 -11.75
C LEU A 6 4.27 -7.98 -12.02
N ASP A 7 3.23 -8.44 -12.71
CA ASP A 7 1.98 -7.68 -12.83
C ASP A 7 1.13 -7.82 -11.55
N ALA A 8 -0.03 -7.18 -11.54
CA ALA A 8 -0.90 -7.21 -10.36
C ALA A 8 -1.28 -8.64 -9.95
N ALA A 9 -1.61 -9.50 -10.89
CA ALA A 9 -1.94 -10.90 -10.62
C ALA A 9 -0.71 -11.64 -10.09
N GLY A 10 0.46 -11.38 -10.64
CA GLY A 10 1.73 -11.96 -10.19
C GLY A 10 2.08 -11.55 -8.77
N VAL A 11 1.91 -10.27 -8.42
CA VAL A 11 2.14 -9.78 -7.05
C VAL A 11 1.16 -10.44 -6.08
N SER A 12 -0.11 -10.50 -6.42
CA SER A 12 -1.13 -11.14 -5.57
C SER A 12 -0.83 -12.61 -5.32
N ALA A 13 -0.43 -13.35 -6.35
CA ALA A 13 -0.05 -14.75 -6.24
C ALA A 13 1.22 -14.93 -5.41
N TYR A 14 2.21 -14.06 -5.61
CA TYR A 14 3.45 -14.09 -4.84
C TYR A 14 3.19 -13.81 -3.35
N LEU A 15 2.40 -12.80 -3.02
CA LEU A 15 2.01 -12.51 -1.64
C LEU A 15 1.29 -13.69 -1.00
N ALA A 16 0.40 -14.35 -1.72
CA ALA A 16 -0.32 -15.52 -1.20
C ALA A 16 0.65 -16.66 -0.81
N SER A 17 1.78 -16.78 -1.52
CA SER A 17 2.77 -17.81 -1.24
C SER A 17 3.74 -17.45 -0.11
N VAL A 18 4.17 -16.18 -0.03
CA VAL A 18 5.20 -15.75 0.92
C VAL A 18 4.63 -15.12 2.18
N TRP A 19 3.43 -14.56 2.11
CA TRP A 19 2.77 -13.91 3.25
C TRP A 19 1.26 -14.12 3.20
N PRO A 20 0.78 -15.35 3.48
CA PRO A 20 -0.64 -15.69 3.38
C PRO A 20 -1.56 -14.79 4.22
N GLN A 21 -1.10 -14.33 5.38
CA GLN A 21 -1.90 -13.47 6.25
C GLN A 21 -2.23 -12.13 5.62
N ALA A 22 -1.29 -11.53 4.90
CA ALA A 22 -1.53 -10.30 4.17
C ALA A 22 -2.47 -10.53 2.98
N ALA A 23 -2.28 -11.63 2.27
CA ALA A 23 -3.16 -12.01 1.16
C ALA A 23 -4.60 -12.24 1.62
N GLU A 24 -4.79 -12.86 2.79
CA GLU A 24 -6.11 -13.05 3.38
C GLU A 24 -6.78 -11.72 3.71
N ARG A 25 -6.02 -10.78 4.31
CA ARG A 25 -6.55 -9.48 4.71
C ARG A 25 -6.98 -8.61 3.53
N TYR A 26 -6.17 -8.53 2.50
CA TYR A 26 -6.44 -7.67 1.34
C TYR A 26 -7.05 -8.44 0.18
N GLY A 27 -6.77 -9.74 0.09
CA GLY A 27 -7.21 -10.62 -0.96
C GLY A 27 -6.67 -10.25 -2.35
N PRO A 28 -6.99 -11.03 -3.37
CA PRO A 28 -6.57 -10.69 -4.75
C PRO A 28 -7.22 -9.42 -5.27
N LYS A 29 -8.33 -8.99 -4.67
CA LYS A 29 -9.03 -7.75 -5.03
C LYS A 29 -8.49 -6.52 -4.29
N GLY A 30 -7.61 -6.71 -3.30
CA GLY A 30 -7.00 -5.62 -2.56
C GLY A 30 -6.11 -4.76 -3.45
N LEU A 31 -5.26 -5.38 -4.25
CA LEU A 31 -4.42 -4.71 -5.24
C LEU A 31 -5.23 -4.56 -6.53
N ILE A 32 -5.70 -3.34 -6.81
CA ILE A 32 -6.62 -3.07 -7.92
C ILE A 32 -5.95 -2.40 -9.12
N HIS A 33 -4.74 -1.88 -8.96
CA HIS A 33 -3.94 -1.32 -10.05
C HIS A 33 -2.45 -1.46 -9.75
N LEU A 34 -1.68 -1.79 -10.77
CA LEU A 34 -0.22 -1.81 -10.69
C LEU A 34 0.36 -1.49 -12.07
N ASP A 35 1.20 -0.46 -12.11
CA ASP A 35 2.06 -0.14 -13.24
C ASP A 35 3.46 0.23 -12.72
N PRO A 36 4.46 0.47 -13.59
CA PRO A 36 5.83 0.72 -13.13
C PRO A 36 6.03 1.95 -12.24
N THR A 37 5.05 2.82 -12.16
CA THR A 37 5.16 4.06 -11.39
C THR A 37 4.16 4.15 -10.25
N ARG A 38 3.16 3.26 -10.21
CA ARG A 38 2.04 3.41 -9.29
C ARG A 38 1.42 2.07 -8.92
N ALA A 39 0.96 1.97 -7.68
CA ALA A 39 0.10 0.89 -7.22
C ALA A 39 -1.10 1.47 -6.49
N ARG A 40 -2.26 0.82 -6.63
CA ARG A 40 -3.47 1.17 -5.89
C ARG A 40 -4.00 -0.06 -5.17
N MET A 41 -4.29 0.12 -3.89
CA MET A 41 -4.86 -0.94 -3.06
C MET A 41 -6.13 -0.44 -2.38
N ARG A 42 -7.08 -1.35 -2.20
CA ARG A 42 -8.34 -1.07 -1.52
C ARG A 42 -8.51 -1.98 -0.33
N MET A 43 -9.07 -1.44 0.75
CA MET A 43 -9.54 -2.26 1.86
C MET A 43 -10.88 -1.74 2.36
N VAL A 44 -11.71 -2.63 2.88
CA VAL A 44 -12.91 -2.28 3.62
C VAL A 44 -12.59 -2.36 5.10
N ALA A 45 -12.75 -1.25 5.82
CA ALA A 45 -12.54 -1.22 7.25
C ALA A 45 -13.71 -1.92 7.96
N THR A 46 -13.38 -2.90 8.81
CA THR A 46 -14.33 -3.58 9.68
C THR A 46 -14.31 -2.97 11.07
N GLU A 47 -15.18 -3.43 11.97
CA GLU A 47 -15.21 -2.93 13.36
C GLU A 47 -13.84 -3.05 14.05
N ALA A 48 -13.02 -4.05 13.68
CA ALA A 48 -11.69 -4.24 14.25
C ALA A 48 -10.73 -3.07 13.96
N GLU A 49 -10.95 -2.34 12.87
CA GLU A 49 -10.12 -1.20 12.47
C GLU A 49 -10.67 0.15 12.94
N LEU A 50 -11.87 0.15 13.51
CA LEU A 50 -12.49 1.38 13.97
C LEU A 50 -12.06 1.72 15.40
N ARG A 51 -12.06 3.00 15.69
CA ARG A 51 -11.81 3.56 17.02
C ARG A 51 -13.08 4.25 17.51
N PRO A 52 -13.12 4.67 18.79
CA PRO A 52 -14.27 5.44 19.31
C PRO A 52 -14.66 6.58 18.38
N GLY A 53 -15.97 6.70 18.13
CA GLY A 53 -16.51 7.66 17.16
C GLY A 53 -16.70 7.09 15.75
N GLY A 54 -16.37 5.81 15.53
CA GLY A 54 -16.60 5.13 14.25
C GLY A 54 -15.61 5.52 13.15
N THR A 55 -14.47 6.12 13.50
CA THR A 55 -13.42 6.44 12.50
C THR A 55 -12.41 5.33 12.37
N VAL A 56 -11.80 5.21 11.19
CA VAL A 56 -10.73 4.25 10.96
C VAL A 56 -9.49 4.66 11.74
N SER A 57 -8.84 3.70 12.38
CA SER A 57 -7.68 3.98 13.23
C SER A 57 -6.44 4.39 12.41
N GLY A 58 -5.58 5.22 13.02
CA GLY A 58 -4.30 5.60 12.43
C GLY A 58 -3.41 4.41 12.06
N PRO A 59 -3.20 3.44 12.98
CA PRO A 59 -2.42 2.24 12.67
C PRO A 59 -2.93 1.45 11.47
N THR A 60 -4.24 1.39 11.25
CA THR A 60 -4.82 0.74 10.06
C THR A 60 -4.39 1.45 8.79
N MET A 61 -4.43 2.78 8.78
CA MET A 61 -3.98 3.56 7.62
C MET A 61 -2.47 3.44 7.39
N MET A 62 -1.68 3.36 8.45
CA MET A 62 -0.23 3.11 8.35
C MET A 62 0.04 1.74 7.72
N GLN A 63 -0.69 0.71 8.13
CA GLN A 63 -0.57 -0.63 7.57
C GLN A 63 -0.93 -0.65 6.08
N LEU A 64 -1.98 0.06 5.70
CA LEU A 64 -2.40 0.15 4.29
C LEU A 64 -1.35 0.89 3.45
N ALA A 65 -0.80 1.98 3.98
CA ALA A 65 0.28 2.72 3.30
C ALA A 65 1.51 1.84 3.07
N ASP A 66 1.88 1.06 4.06
CA ASP A 66 3.01 0.13 3.96
C ASP A 66 2.71 -1.01 2.97
N SER A 67 1.51 -1.56 3.01
CA SER A 67 1.12 -2.68 2.14
C SER A 67 1.06 -2.29 0.67
N VAL A 68 0.50 -1.14 0.33
CA VAL A 68 0.46 -0.68 -1.07
C VAL A 68 1.87 -0.38 -1.59
N SER A 69 2.73 0.13 -0.73
CA SER A 69 4.14 0.36 -1.06
C SER A 69 4.88 -0.96 -1.30
N TYR A 70 4.65 -1.94 -0.45
CA TYR A 70 5.23 -3.28 -0.62
C TYR A 70 4.78 -3.92 -1.94
N ALA A 71 3.51 -3.78 -2.31
CA ALA A 71 3.01 -4.28 -3.58
C ALA A 71 3.73 -3.65 -4.78
N LEU A 72 3.98 -2.34 -4.74
CA LEU A 72 4.75 -1.67 -5.80
C LEU A 72 6.20 -2.15 -5.83
N VAL A 73 6.83 -2.33 -4.68
CA VAL A 73 8.20 -2.88 -4.58
C VAL A 73 8.27 -4.28 -5.19
N LEU A 74 7.33 -5.16 -4.86
CA LEU A 74 7.28 -6.50 -5.43
C LEU A 74 7.06 -6.48 -6.93
N GLY A 75 6.19 -5.60 -7.42
CA GLY A 75 5.97 -5.43 -8.86
C GLY A 75 7.24 -5.02 -9.58
N LEU A 76 8.00 -4.08 -9.01
CA LEU A 76 9.22 -3.56 -9.61
C LEU A 76 10.41 -4.53 -9.52
N LEU A 77 10.53 -5.27 -8.41
CA LEU A 77 11.72 -6.07 -8.13
C LEU A 77 11.50 -7.58 -8.33
N GLY A 78 10.27 -8.05 -8.34
CA GLY A 78 9.96 -9.48 -8.44
C GLY A 78 10.16 -10.20 -7.12
N ASP A 79 11.07 -11.17 -7.08
CA ASP A 79 11.37 -11.96 -5.88
C ASP A 79 12.07 -11.10 -4.82
N ALA A 80 11.30 -10.27 -4.14
CA ALA A 80 11.80 -9.30 -3.17
C ALA A 80 11.08 -9.39 -1.81
N ALA A 81 10.66 -10.59 -1.42
CA ALA A 81 9.93 -10.79 -0.16
C ALA A 81 10.69 -10.27 1.06
N LEU A 82 12.03 -10.26 1.00
CA LEU A 82 12.87 -9.80 2.11
C LEU A 82 13.13 -8.29 2.09
N ALA A 83 12.61 -7.55 1.12
CA ALA A 83 12.66 -6.09 1.17
C ALA A 83 11.90 -5.60 2.40
N VAL A 84 12.45 -4.62 3.09
CA VAL A 84 11.87 -4.13 4.35
C VAL A 84 11.65 -2.64 4.31
N THR A 85 10.63 -2.19 5.04
CA THR A 85 10.37 -0.79 5.29
C THR A 85 11.50 -0.21 6.14
N THR A 86 12.17 0.82 5.64
CA THR A 86 13.22 1.53 6.39
C THR A 86 12.75 2.87 6.88
N HIS A 87 11.70 3.42 6.30
CA HIS A 87 11.12 4.69 6.71
C HIS A 87 9.65 4.73 6.35
N LEU A 88 8.84 5.20 7.28
CA LEU A 88 7.45 5.53 7.05
C LEU A 88 7.11 6.75 7.89
N SER A 89 6.72 7.84 7.25
CA SER A 89 6.12 8.99 7.92
C SER A 89 4.75 9.22 7.34
N ILE A 90 3.79 9.59 8.19
CA ILE A 90 2.41 9.76 7.76
C ILE A 90 1.79 10.93 8.52
N ASP A 91 1.04 11.75 7.78
CA ASP A 91 0.22 12.81 8.33
C ASP A 91 -1.25 12.49 8.07
N PHE A 92 -2.05 12.51 9.12
CA PHE A 92 -3.50 12.32 9.03
C PHE A 92 -4.15 13.68 8.91
N VAL A 93 -4.58 14.01 7.69
CA VAL A 93 -5.00 15.39 7.36
C VAL A 93 -6.50 15.59 7.39
N ARG A 94 -7.27 14.50 7.37
CA ARG A 94 -8.73 14.53 7.48
C ARG A 94 -9.23 13.29 8.20
N ARG A 95 -10.39 13.42 8.82
CA ARG A 95 -11.02 12.29 9.50
C ARG A 95 -11.59 11.31 8.46
N PRO A 96 -11.18 10.03 8.46
CA PRO A 96 -11.78 9.04 7.57
C PRO A 96 -13.18 8.68 8.04
N VAL A 97 -14.07 8.42 7.08
CA VAL A 97 -15.42 7.91 7.36
C VAL A 97 -15.41 6.38 7.30
N PRO A 98 -16.35 5.69 7.96
CA PRO A 98 -16.49 4.24 7.78
C PRO A 98 -16.79 3.89 6.33
N GLY A 99 -16.19 2.79 5.86
CA GLY A 99 -16.37 2.31 4.48
C GLY A 99 -15.07 1.83 3.89
N GLU A 100 -14.82 2.19 2.64
CA GLU A 100 -13.62 1.79 1.94
C GLU A 100 -12.49 2.81 2.11
N LEU A 101 -11.26 2.28 2.20
CA LEU A 101 -10.04 3.06 2.07
C LEU A 101 -9.36 2.66 0.75
N ILE A 102 -8.89 3.66 0.03
CA ILE A 102 -8.09 3.48 -1.18
C ILE A 102 -6.74 4.13 -0.94
N ALA A 103 -5.66 3.40 -1.19
CA ALA A 103 -4.31 3.91 -1.08
C ALA A 103 -3.63 3.88 -2.43
N ASP A 104 -3.02 4.99 -2.81
CA ASP A 104 -2.21 5.14 -4.01
C ASP A 104 -0.75 5.34 -3.62
N ALA A 105 0.11 4.42 -4.03
CA ALA A 105 1.56 4.58 -3.92
C ALA A 105 2.11 5.06 -5.26
N HIS A 106 2.96 6.08 -5.21
CA HIS A 106 3.62 6.65 -6.38
C HIS A 106 5.13 6.52 -6.21
N LEU A 107 5.78 5.93 -7.22
CA LEU A 107 7.23 5.81 -7.23
C LEU A 107 7.87 7.19 -7.36
N LYS A 108 8.78 7.52 -6.45
CA LYS A 108 9.58 8.74 -6.48
C LYS A 108 11.03 8.46 -6.92
N LYS A 109 11.58 7.35 -6.46
CA LYS A 109 12.92 6.94 -6.85
C LYS A 109 13.08 5.43 -6.70
N LEU A 110 13.55 4.80 -7.77
CA LEU A 110 14.03 3.42 -7.75
C LEU A 110 15.56 3.48 -7.77
N GLY A 111 16.15 3.49 -6.58
CA GLY A 111 17.60 3.55 -6.41
C GLY A 111 18.24 2.18 -6.35
N ARG A 112 19.56 2.16 -6.17
CA ARG A 112 20.32 0.91 -6.02
C ARG A 112 19.95 0.16 -4.75
N SER A 113 19.75 0.89 -3.65
CA SER A 113 19.53 0.34 -2.32
C SER A 113 18.13 0.60 -1.82
N LEU A 114 17.52 1.70 -2.24
CA LEU A 114 16.26 2.18 -1.70
C LEU A 114 15.23 2.42 -2.79
N VAL A 115 13.99 2.12 -2.46
CA VAL A 115 12.81 2.49 -3.26
C VAL A 115 12.04 3.52 -2.45
N VAL A 116 11.90 4.73 -2.99
CA VAL A 116 11.21 5.84 -2.32
C VAL A 116 9.87 6.09 -2.98
N MET A 117 8.83 6.14 -2.17
CA MET A 117 7.44 6.28 -2.62
C MET A 117 6.71 7.33 -1.81
N SER A 118 5.74 7.98 -2.43
CA SER A 118 4.72 8.75 -1.70
C SER A 118 3.40 7.98 -1.75
N VAL A 119 2.60 8.10 -0.68
CA VAL A 119 1.31 7.43 -0.59
C VAL A 119 0.26 8.44 -0.21
N GLU A 120 -0.89 8.37 -0.87
CA GLU A 120 -2.09 9.08 -0.46
C GLU A 120 -3.19 8.06 -0.15
N ILE A 121 -3.93 8.30 0.93
CA ILE A 121 -5.05 7.45 1.34
C ILE A 121 -6.33 8.27 1.27
N PHE A 122 -7.36 7.66 0.68
CA PHE A 122 -8.68 8.25 0.50
C PHE A 122 -9.72 7.41 1.22
N SER A 123 -10.69 8.08 1.83
CA SER A 123 -11.87 7.45 2.43
C SER A 123 -13.04 7.66 1.48
N VAL A 124 -13.66 6.57 1.04
CA VAL A 124 -14.74 6.64 0.05
C VAL A 124 -15.93 5.81 0.47
N PRO A 125 -17.16 6.24 0.12
CA PRO A 125 -18.31 5.35 0.21
C PRO A 125 -18.12 4.14 -0.71
N PRO A 126 -18.67 2.96 -0.36
CA PRO A 126 -18.51 1.75 -1.17
C PRO A 126 -18.90 1.97 -2.63
N GLY A 127 -18.05 1.52 -3.55
CA GLY A 127 -18.30 1.57 -4.98
C GLY A 127 -18.07 2.93 -5.64
N GLN A 128 -17.59 3.92 -4.90
CA GLN A 128 -17.30 5.24 -5.48
C GLN A 128 -15.80 5.41 -5.73
N GLU A 129 -15.48 6.32 -6.65
CA GLU A 129 -14.11 6.74 -6.89
C GLU A 129 -13.70 7.82 -5.87
N PRO A 130 -12.42 7.86 -5.48
CA PRO A 130 -11.96 8.87 -4.53
C PRO A 130 -11.88 10.26 -5.16
N ASP A 131 -12.13 11.28 -4.33
CA ASP A 131 -11.78 12.67 -4.66
C ASP A 131 -10.28 12.86 -4.40
N LEU A 132 -9.49 12.92 -5.46
CA LEU A 132 -8.03 13.01 -5.39
C LEU A 132 -7.53 14.32 -4.78
N ALA A 133 -8.38 15.34 -4.66
CA ALA A 133 -8.04 16.59 -4.00
C ALA A 133 -8.17 16.51 -2.47
N ARG A 134 -8.74 15.43 -1.93
CA ARG A 134 -9.10 15.32 -0.51
C ARG A 134 -8.61 14.01 0.13
N PRO A 135 -7.30 13.75 0.16
CA PRO A 135 -6.80 12.59 0.90
C PRO A 135 -7.10 12.74 2.39
N VAL A 136 -7.26 11.61 3.08
CA VAL A 136 -7.37 11.57 4.54
C VAL A 136 -6.00 11.40 5.21
N ALA A 137 -5.04 10.85 4.49
CA ALA A 137 -3.66 10.71 4.95
C ALA A 137 -2.69 10.86 3.79
N VAL A 138 -1.52 11.39 4.08
CA VAL A 138 -0.40 11.48 3.15
C VAL A 138 0.85 10.91 3.82
N ALA A 139 1.61 10.11 3.09
CA ALA A 139 2.75 9.39 3.65
C ALA A 139 3.95 9.41 2.72
N SER A 140 5.12 9.26 3.32
CA SER A 140 6.37 8.96 2.62
C SER A 140 6.84 7.60 3.11
N VAL A 141 7.11 6.69 2.19
CA VAL A 141 7.50 5.31 2.52
C VAL A 141 8.76 4.95 1.73
N THR A 142 9.74 4.39 2.42
CA THR A 142 10.97 3.92 1.80
C THR A 142 11.20 2.46 2.16
N TYR A 143 11.54 1.67 1.14
CA TYR A 143 11.95 0.27 1.29
C TYR A 143 13.42 0.10 0.97
N SER A 144 14.09 -0.73 1.74
CA SER A 144 15.39 -1.29 1.35
C SER A 144 15.14 -2.42 0.36
N ARG A 145 15.77 -2.33 -0.82
CA ARG A 145 15.52 -3.32 -1.88
C ARG A 145 16.41 -4.54 -1.78
N SER A 146 17.50 -4.47 -1.07
CA SER A 146 18.40 -5.61 -0.95
C SER A 146 18.51 -6.05 0.47
N LEU A 147 18.23 -7.33 0.69
CA LEU A 147 18.65 -7.99 1.88
C LEU A 147 19.49 -9.17 1.50
N VAL A 148 20.75 -8.86 1.31
CA VAL A 148 21.75 -9.90 1.43
C VAL A 148 21.79 -10.19 2.93
N ALA A 149 21.51 -11.42 3.32
CA ALA A 149 21.70 -11.85 4.69
C ALA A 149 23.17 -11.60 5.07
N ASP A 150 23.38 -10.76 6.07
CA ASP A 150 24.69 -10.59 6.67
C ASP A 150 25.07 -11.84 7.46
#